data_1fe250ee4a5dd97c5a72efd699bdf06a
#
_entry.id   1fe250ee4a5dd97c5a72efd699bdf06a
#
_cell.length_a   1.000
_cell.length_b   1.000
_cell.length_c   1.000
_cell.angle_alpha   90.00
_cell.angle_beta   90.00
_cell.angle_gamma   90.00
#
_symmetry.space_group_name_H-M   'P 1'
#
loop_
_entity.id
_entity.type
_entity.pdbx_description
1 polymer ?
#
loop_
_entity_poly.entity_id
_entity_poly.type
_entity_poly.pdbx_seq_one_letter_code
_entity_poly.pdbx_strand_id
1 'polypeptide(L)'
;MKPTQAMTYAAVMSAALTLGGCAGAQSPDDNHAVDEPLENTYWKLVTLDDQPTPVVDGKREAHFVLHAPDASTQNSRVAGSTGCNRLMGEYHHDEHELSFDRLATTRMACPGEVATLERDFLATLNDVSGWQIDGRTLTLLDEQGASRARLEAVHLY
;
A
#
# COMPACT_ATOMS: atom_id res chain seq x y z
N MET A 1 31.13 76.88 21.26
CA MET A 1 31.30 77.05 22.76
C MET A 1 31.22 75.67 23.37
N LYS A 2 32.28 75.25 24.01
CA LYS A 2 32.46 74.07 24.87
C LYS A 2 31.50 74.12 26.09
N PRO A 3 31.36 73.03 26.94
CA PRO A 3 32.25 71.91 27.20
C PRO A 3 31.51 70.56 27.39
N THR A 4 32.23 69.43 27.08
CA THR A 4 32.79 68.42 28.03
C THR A 4 31.96 68.02 29.25
N GLN A 5 31.61 66.74 29.34
CA GLN A 5 31.90 65.96 30.56
C GLN A 5 31.89 64.44 30.24
N ALA A 6 33.00 63.83 30.56
CA ALA A 6 33.19 62.37 30.64
C ALA A 6 32.62 61.89 31.99
N MET A 7 32.04 60.72 31.99
CA MET A 7 31.87 59.96 33.22
C MET A 7 31.95 58.46 32.97
N THR A 8 33.06 57.91 33.43
CA THR A 8 33.40 56.52 33.57
C THR A 8 32.53 55.87 34.64
N TYR A 9 31.93 54.68 34.34
CA TYR A 9 31.54 53.73 35.39
C TYR A 9 31.78 52.30 34.94
N ALA A 10 32.68 51.73 35.63
CA ALA A 10 32.87 50.42 36.23
C ALA A 10 32.16 49.17 35.62
N ALA A 11 33.06 48.23 35.34
CA ALA A 11 32.77 46.83 35.04
C ALA A 11 32.03 46.13 36.20
N VAL A 12 31.01 45.36 35.83
CA VAL A 12 30.50 44.29 36.66
C VAL A 12 30.49 43.03 35.80
N MET A 13 31.45 42.15 36.06
CA MET A 13 31.50 40.79 35.55
C MET A 13 30.38 39.99 36.22
N SER A 14 29.36 39.58 35.43
CA SER A 14 28.41 38.53 35.84
C SER A 14 28.70 37.29 34.99
N ALA A 15 29.32 36.31 35.61
CA ALA A 15 29.49 34.98 35.04
C ALA A 15 28.13 34.25 34.98
N ALA A 16 27.54 34.14 33.81
CA ALA A 16 26.40 33.27 33.58
C ALA A 16 26.89 31.87 33.20
N LEU A 17 26.70 30.92 34.13
CA LEU A 17 26.85 29.50 33.82
C LEU A 17 25.71 29.10 32.87
N THR A 18 26.03 28.87 31.61
CA THR A 18 25.15 28.19 30.67
C THR A 18 25.21 26.70 30.92
N LEU A 19 24.19 26.15 31.59
CA LEU A 19 23.92 24.73 31.59
C LEU A 19 23.55 24.33 30.14
N GLY A 20 24.48 23.69 29.46
CA GLY A 20 24.24 23.07 28.17
C GLY A 20 23.24 21.92 28.32
N GLY A 21 21.98 22.19 28.01
CA GLY A 21 20.99 21.14 27.79
C GLY A 21 21.32 20.40 26.52
N CYS A 22 21.78 19.15 26.61
CA CYS A 22 21.76 18.23 25.48
C CYS A 22 20.29 18.00 25.11
N ALA A 23 19.78 18.75 24.14
CA ALA A 23 18.59 18.37 23.41
C ALA A 23 18.92 17.09 22.65
N GLY A 24 18.53 15.94 23.21
CA GLY A 24 18.55 14.68 22.47
C GLY A 24 17.69 14.87 21.23
N ALA A 25 18.32 14.90 20.07
CA ALA A 25 17.63 14.72 18.81
C ALA A 25 17.01 13.32 18.86
N GLN A 26 15.71 13.24 19.13
CA GLN A 26 14.93 12.06 18.84
C GLN A 26 14.96 11.92 17.32
N SER A 27 15.73 10.95 16.83
CA SER A 27 15.57 10.47 15.47
C SER A 27 14.11 10.03 15.33
N PRO A 28 13.39 10.43 14.28
CA PRO A 28 12.15 9.76 13.97
C PRO A 28 12.47 8.27 13.87
N ASP A 29 11.76 7.44 14.60
CA ASP A 29 11.79 6.00 14.39
C ASP A 29 11.25 5.75 12.97
N ASP A 30 12.14 5.74 12.00
CA ASP A 30 11.91 5.23 10.65
C ASP A 30 11.78 3.70 10.73
N ASN A 31 10.82 3.24 11.53
CA ASN A 31 10.35 1.87 11.47
C ASN A 31 9.30 1.75 10.37
N HIS A 32 9.61 2.28 9.18
CA HIS A 32 8.88 1.93 7.98
C HIS A 32 9.13 0.45 7.74
N ALA A 33 8.12 -0.36 7.97
CA ALA A 33 8.13 -1.74 7.51
C ALA A 33 8.48 -1.70 6.01
N VAL A 34 9.46 -2.49 5.61
CA VAL A 34 9.85 -2.57 4.19
C VAL A 34 8.60 -3.01 3.41
N ASP A 35 8.28 -2.28 2.36
CA ASP A 35 7.15 -2.59 1.51
C ASP A 35 7.31 -3.97 0.86
N GLU A 36 6.23 -4.75 0.85
CA GLU A 36 6.20 -6.00 0.13
C GLU A 36 6.26 -5.76 -1.38
N PRO A 37 6.98 -6.60 -2.14
CA PRO A 37 7.01 -6.45 -3.59
C PRO A 37 5.62 -6.67 -4.18
N LEU A 38 5.25 -5.84 -5.16
CA LEU A 38 3.98 -5.97 -5.86
C LEU A 38 3.84 -7.34 -6.54
N GLU A 39 4.92 -7.79 -7.18
CA GLU A 39 4.99 -9.05 -7.92
C GLU A 39 5.45 -10.21 -7.03
N ASN A 40 4.95 -11.41 -7.35
CA ASN A 40 5.25 -12.66 -6.66
C ASN A 40 4.84 -12.70 -5.17
N THR A 41 3.99 -11.78 -4.75
CA THR A 41 3.36 -11.74 -3.43
C THR A 41 1.94 -12.26 -3.52
N TYR A 42 1.53 -13.06 -2.54
CA TYR A 42 0.14 -13.50 -2.41
C TYR A 42 -0.68 -12.38 -1.75
N TRP A 43 -1.49 -11.70 -2.57
CA TRP A 43 -2.34 -10.60 -2.16
C TRP A 43 -3.75 -11.07 -1.86
N LYS A 44 -4.08 -11.19 -0.58
CA LYS A 44 -5.41 -11.58 -0.10
C LYS A 44 -6.32 -10.35 -0.03
N LEU A 45 -7.50 -10.42 -0.65
CA LEU A 45 -8.49 -9.35 -0.56
C LEU A 45 -9.06 -9.24 0.85
N VAL A 46 -9.04 -8.03 1.41
CA VAL A 46 -9.53 -7.71 2.76
C VAL A 46 -10.78 -6.84 2.70
N THR A 47 -10.74 -5.77 1.88
CA THR A 47 -11.91 -4.91 1.67
C THR A 47 -12.12 -4.64 0.19
N LEU A 48 -13.37 -4.45 -0.20
CA LEU A 48 -13.80 -4.06 -1.52
C LEU A 48 -14.80 -2.91 -1.38
N ASP A 49 -14.50 -1.75 -2.00
CA ASP A 49 -15.26 -0.50 -1.82
C ASP A 49 -15.54 -0.20 -0.33
N ASP A 50 -14.48 -0.28 0.49
CA ASP A 50 -14.47 -0.10 1.96
C ASP A 50 -15.34 -1.10 2.75
N GLN A 51 -15.90 -2.11 2.10
CA GLN A 51 -16.64 -3.17 2.78
C GLN A 51 -15.73 -4.39 3.03
N PRO A 52 -15.75 -4.96 4.25
CA PRO A 52 -15.01 -6.19 4.53
C PRO A 52 -15.48 -7.33 3.62
N THR A 53 -14.54 -8.12 3.11
CA THR A 53 -14.87 -9.28 2.30
C THR A 53 -15.45 -10.42 3.17
N PRO A 54 -16.49 -11.10 2.71
CA PRO A 54 -17.08 -12.19 3.47
C PRO A 54 -16.12 -13.38 3.58
N VAL A 55 -16.03 -13.96 4.75
CA VAL A 55 -15.36 -15.24 4.99
C VAL A 55 -16.41 -16.34 4.97
N VAL A 56 -16.32 -17.24 3.99
CA VAL A 56 -17.27 -18.34 3.84
C VAL A 56 -16.55 -19.66 4.08
N ASP A 57 -17.01 -20.43 5.07
CA ASP A 57 -16.42 -21.71 5.44
C ASP A 57 -16.33 -22.67 4.24
N GLY A 58 -15.18 -23.30 4.09
CA GLY A 58 -14.94 -24.24 3.00
C GLY A 58 -14.78 -23.60 1.61
N LYS A 59 -14.80 -22.28 1.52
CA LYS A 59 -14.49 -21.54 0.29
C LYS A 59 -13.09 -20.95 0.35
N ARG A 60 -12.48 -20.78 -0.82
CA ARG A 60 -11.20 -20.12 -0.95
C ARG A 60 -11.40 -18.62 -0.81
N GLU A 61 -10.49 -17.95 -0.14
CA GLU A 61 -10.47 -16.48 -0.09
C GLU A 61 -10.23 -15.86 -1.47
N ALA A 62 -10.74 -14.67 -1.69
CA ALA A 62 -10.41 -13.88 -2.86
C ALA A 62 -8.96 -13.38 -2.76
N HIS A 63 -8.16 -13.61 -3.80
CA HIS A 63 -6.75 -13.24 -3.82
C HIS A 63 -6.22 -13.23 -5.25
N PHE A 64 -5.07 -12.62 -5.45
CA PHE A 64 -4.26 -12.81 -6.64
C PHE A 64 -2.76 -12.80 -6.34
N VAL A 65 -2.01 -13.29 -7.31
CA VAL A 65 -0.55 -13.15 -7.43
C VAL A 65 -0.25 -12.59 -8.79
N LEU A 66 0.55 -11.54 -8.83
CA LEU A 66 1.12 -10.99 -10.06
C LEU A 66 2.44 -11.70 -10.32
N HIS A 67 2.49 -12.51 -11.36
CA HIS A 67 3.70 -13.23 -11.73
C HIS A 67 4.52 -12.40 -12.70
N ALA A 68 5.71 -11.99 -12.26
CA ALA A 68 6.67 -11.29 -13.11
C ALA A 68 6.98 -12.07 -14.39
N PRO A 69 7.25 -11.39 -15.51
CA PRO A 69 7.67 -12.06 -16.74
C PRO A 69 8.93 -12.87 -16.49
N ASP A 70 8.96 -14.09 -16.97
CA ASP A 70 10.15 -14.93 -16.97
C ASP A 70 10.74 -15.03 -18.38
N ALA A 71 11.94 -15.61 -18.49
CA ALA A 71 12.64 -15.76 -19.76
C ALA A 71 11.87 -16.62 -20.80
N SER A 72 10.90 -17.42 -20.36
CA SER A 72 10.13 -18.33 -21.20
C SER A 72 8.81 -17.72 -21.67
N THR A 73 8.17 -16.88 -20.86
CA THR A 73 6.82 -16.38 -21.11
C THR A 73 6.78 -14.94 -21.59
N GLN A 74 7.72 -14.09 -21.20
CA GLN A 74 7.79 -12.64 -21.50
C GLN A 74 6.50 -11.85 -21.21
N ASN A 75 5.48 -12.49 -20.64
CA ASN A 75 4.19 -11.90 -20.35
C ASN A 75 3.97 -11.85 -18.83
N SER A 76 3.55 -10.70 -18.37
CA SER A 76 3.07 -10.51 -16.99
C SER A 76 1.72 -11.19 -16.83
N ARG A 77 1.59 -12.07 -15.85
CA ARG A 77 0.36 -12.86 -15.65
C ARG A 77 -0.18 -12.67 -14.25
N VAL A 78 -1.49 -12.49 -14.16
CA VAL A 78 -2.21 -12.59 -12.91
C VAL A 78 -2.86 -13.97 -12.77
N ALA A 79 -2.77 -14.54 -11.58
CA ALA A 79 -3.45 -15.78 -11.22
C ALA A 79 -3.99 -15.69 -9.79
N GLY A 80 -5.16 -16.28 -9.53
CA GLY A 80 -5.75 -16.19 -8.20
C GLY A 80 -7.11 -16.87 -8.07
N SER A 81 -7.94 -16.32 -7.22
CA SER A 81 -9.31 -16.74 -6.95
C SER A 81 -10.20 -15.54 -6.66
N THR A 82 -11.43 -15.58 -7.14
CA THR A 82 -12.46 -14.58 -6.81
C THR A 82 -13.23 -14.89 -5.51
N GLY A 83 -12.75 -15.89 -4.77
CA GLY A 83 -13.48 -16.46 -3.62
C GLY A 83 -14.31 -17.69 -4.00
N CYS A 84 -14.64 -17.86 -5.27
CA CYS A 84 -15.35 -19.03 -5.81
C CYS A 84 -14.62 -19.63 -7.01
N ASN A 85 -14.37 -18.82 -8.02
CA ASN A 85 -13.76 -19.23 -9.26
C ASN A 85 -12.26 -18.93 -9.29
N ARG A 86 -11.51 -19.70 -10.09
CA ARG A 86 -10.12 -19.37 -10.38
C ARG A 86 -10.09 -18.13 -11.26
N LEU A 87 -9.19 -17.21 -10.95
CA LEU A 87 -8.89 -16.00 -11.72
C LEU A 87 -7.60 -16.21 -12.51
N MET A 88 -7.58 -15.76 -13.73
CA MET A 88 -6.39 -15.68 -14.57
C MET A 88 -6.50 -14.53 -15.56
N GLY A 89 -5.37 -13.99 -16.00
CA GLY A 89 -5.31 -12.89 -16.95
C GLY A 89 -3.89 -12.39 -17.13
N GLU A 90 -3.80 -11.20 -17.68
CA GLU A 90 -2.56 -10.45 -17.86
C GLU A 90 -2.64 -9.16 -17.06
N TYR A 91 -1.51 -8.54 -16.76
CA TYR A 91 -1.45 -7.23 -16.13
C TYR A 91 -0.31 -6.42 -16.73
N HIS A 92 -0.41 -5.10 -16.58
CA HIS A 92 0.66 -4.15 -16.86
C HIS A 92 0.81 -3.24 -15.67
N HIS A 93 2.04 -2.94 -15.29
CA HIS A 93 2.31 -1.99 -14.22
C HIS A 93 3.57 -1.17 -14.50
N ASP A 94 3.62 0.00 -13.90
CA ASP A 94 4.83 0.78 -13.69
C ASP A 94 4.86 1.31 -12.24
N GLU A 95 5.58 2.40 -11.97
CA GLU A 95 5.74 2.92 -10.60
C GLU A 95 4.41 3.24 -9.89
N HIS A 96 3.37 3.64 -10.61
CA HIS A 96 2.09 4.06 -10.03
C HIS A 96 0.86 3.54 -10.76
N GLU A 97 1.03 3.04 -11.96
CA GLU A 97 -0.05 2.52 -12.78
C GLU A 97 -0.12 1.00 -12.66
N LEU A 98 -1.32 0.47 -12.62
CA LEU A 98 -1.62 -0.95 -12.68
C LEU A 98 -2.90 -1.14 -13.45
N SER A 99 -2.88 -2.02 -14.44
CA SER A 99 -4.07 -2.41 -15.20
C SER A 99 -4.09 -3.91 -15.41
N PHE A 100 -5.28 -4.46 -15.58
CA PHE A 100 -5.51 -5.88 -15.83
C PHE A 100 -6.16 -6.06 -17.19
N ASP A 101 -5.68 -7.05 -17.93
CA ASP A 101 -6.18 -7.40 -19.25
C ASP A 101 -6.58 -8.88 -19.33
N ARG A 102 -7.55 -9.16 -20.21
CA ARG A 102 -7.99 -10.53 -20.55
C ARG A 102 -8.34 -11.36 -19.31
N LEU A 103 -8.93 -10.71 -18.30
CA LEU A 103 -9.37 -11.41 -17.10
C LEU A 103 -10.39 -12.49 -17.47
N ALA A 104 -10.15 -13.69 -16.99
CA ALA A 104 -11.01 -14.85 -17.18
C ALA A 104 -11.15 -15.61 -15.87
N THR A 105 -12.32 -16.22 -15.67
CA THR A 105 -12.57 -17.09 -14.53
C THR A 105 -13.14 -18.44 -14.97
N THR A 106 -12.98 -19.45 -14.11
CA THR A 106 -13.76 -20.68 -14.24
C THR A 106 -15.26 -20.37 -14.00
N ARG A 107 -16.15 -21.27 -14.42
CA ARG A 107 -17.60 -21.07 -14.34
C ARG A 107 -18.26 -22.07 -13.41
N MET A 108 -17.83 -22.10 -12.15
CA MET A 108 -18.55 -22.83 -11.12
C MET A 108 -19.75 -22.00 -10.64
N ALA A 109 -20.84 -22.65 -10.29
CA ALA A 109 -21.98 -21.96 -9.67
C ALA A 109 -21.58 -21.51 -8.26
N CYS A 110 -21.63 -20.22 -8.01
CA CYS A 110 -21.33 -19.60 -6.73
C CYS A 110 -22.63 -19.13 -6.09
N PRO A 111 -22.97 -19.58 -4.90
CA PRO A 111 -24.18 -19.12 -4.23
C PRO A 111 -23.97 -17.80 -3.47
N GLY A 112 -25.07 -17.03 -3.34
CA GLY A 112 -25.18 -15.93 -2.38
C GLY A 112 -24.08 -14.87 -2.46
N GLU A 113 -23.52 -14.55 -1.32
CA GLU A 113 -22.53 -13.48 -1.15
C GLU A 113 -21.23 -13.70 -1.94
N VAL A 114 -20.86 -14.97 -2.15
CA VAL A 114 -19.64 -15.28 -2.91
C VAL A 114 -19.79 -14.94 -4.38
N ALA A 115 -20.98 -15.10 -4.95
CA ALA A 115 -21.27 -14.69 -6.34
C ALA A 115 -21.24 -13.15 -6.47
N THR A 116 -21.73 -12.46 -5.47
CA THR A 116 -21.66 -11.00 -5.40
C THR A 116 -20.22 -10.52 -5.31
N LEU A 117 -19.43 -11.10 -4.40
CA LEU A 117 -18.01 -10.80 -4.25
C LEU A 117 -17.24 -11.01 -5.58
N GLU A 118 -17.47 -12.14 -6.25
CA GLU A 118 -16.82 -12.41 -7.54
C GLU A 118 -17.11 -11.34 -8.58
N ARG A 119 -18.39 -11.00 -8.76
CA ARG A 119 -18.80 -9.97 -9.72
C ARG A 119 -18.16 -8.62 -9.41
N ASP A 120 -18.24 -8.20 -8.15
CA ASP A 120 -17.77 -6.89 -7.73
C ASP A 120 -16.23 -6.81 -7.74
N PHE A 121 -15.55 -7.89 -7.36
CA PHE A 121 -14.09 -7.95 -7.44
C PHE A 121 -13.60 -7.91 -8.89
N LEU A 122 -14.24 -8.65 -9.81
CA LEU A 122 -13.90 -8.59 -11.24
C LEU A 122 -14.17 -7.20 -11.83
N ALA A 123 -15.27 -6.55 -11.45
CA ALA A 123 -15.55 -5.17 -11.86
C ALA A 123 -14.44 -4.23 -11.38
N THR A 124 -14.06 -4.30 -10.11
CA THR A 124 -12.97 -3.52 -9.56
C THR A 124 -11.66 -3.75 -10.30
N LEU A 125 -11.26 -5.01 -10.55
CA LEU A 125 -10.02 -5.29 -11.28
C LEU A 125 -10.01 -4.72 -12.70
N ASN A 126 -11.17 -4.66 -13.37
CA ASN A 126 -11.28 -4.03 -14.69
C ASN A 126 -11.19 -2.49 -14.64
N ASP A 127 -11.53 -1.88 -13.52
CA ASP A 127 -11.54 -0.43 -13.33
C ASP A 127 -10.25 0.11 -12.68
N VAL A 128 -9.36 -0.78 -12.22
CA VAL A 128 -8.07 -0.40 -11.63
C VAL A 128 -7.20 0.31 -12.64
N SER A 129 -6.63 1.45 -12.23
CA SER A 129 -5.66 2.22 -13.01
C SER A 129 -4.39 2.53 -12.24
N GLY A 130 -4.41 2.41 -10.91
CA GLY A 130 -3.25 2.70 -10.06
C GLY A 130 -3.16 1.81 -8.83
N TRP A 131 -2.02 1.91 -8.13
CA TRP A 131 -1.76 1.13 -6.93
C TRP A 131 -0.82 1.85 -5.96
N GLN A 132 -0.88 1.44 -4.70
CA GLN A 132 0.03 1.86 -3.63
C GLN A 132 0.29 0.68 -2.69
N ILE A 133 1.52 0.58 -2.17
CA ILE A 133 1.86 -0.35 -1.10
C ILE A 133 2.35 0.45 0.09
N ASP A 134 1.90 0.04 1.28
CA ASP A 134 2.35 0.52 2.57
C ASP A 134 2.57 -0.72 3.46
N GLY A 135 3.84 -1.06 3.66
CA GLY A 135 4.25 -2.28 4.34
C GLY A 135 3.67 -3.53 3.68
N ARG A 136 2.66 -4.12 4.29
CA ARG A 136 2.00 -5.34 3.83
C ARG A 136 0.64 -5.11 3.17
N THR A 137 0.24 -3.87 2.99
CA THR A 137 -1.06 -3.50 2.44
C THR A 137 -0.90 -2.99 1.01
N LEU A 138 -1.54 -3.66 0.05
CA LEU A 138 -1.73 -3.18 -1.31
C LEU A 138 -3.10 -2.52 -1.42
N THR A 139 -3.13 -1.28 -1.89
CA THR A 139 -4.36 -0.54 -2.21
C THR A 139 -4.45 -0.39 -3.73
N LEU A 140 -5.57 -0.83 -4.30
CA LEU A 140 -5.90 -0.64 -5.70
C LEU A 140 -6.72 0.64 -5.86
N LEU A 141 -6.36 1.46 -6.85
CA LEU A 141 -6.94 2.77 -7.11
C LEU A 141 -7.63 2.80 -8.47
N ASP A 142 -8.71 3.59 -8.58
CA ASP A 142 -9.33 3.91 -9.86
C ASP A 142 -8.66 5.13 -10.54
N GLU A 143 -9.15 5.52 -11.72
CA GLU A 143 -8.64 6.67 -12.48
C GLU A 143 -8.72 8.00 -11.72
N GLN A 144 -9.60 8.10 -10.73
CA GLN A 144 -9.74 9.29 -9.87
C GLN A 144 -8.82 9.24 -8.65
N GLY A 145 -8.06 8.14 -8.47
CA GLY A 145 -7.21 7.89 -7.31
C GLY A 145 -7.98 7.46 -6.06
N ALA A 146 -9.25 7.08 -6.20
CA ALA A 146 -10.03 6.56 -5.09
C ALA A 146 -9.69 5.09 -4.80
N SER A 147 -9.62 4.74 -3.51
CA SER A 147 -9.39 3.36 -3.08
C SER A 147 -10.60 2.48 -3.42
N ARG A 148 -10.38 1.44 -4.21
CA ARG A 148 -11.40 0.47 -4.61
C ARG A 148 -11.27 -0.88 -3.92
N ALA A 149 -10.04 -1.28 -3.61
CA ALA A 149 -9.79 -2.52 -2.89
C ALA A 149 -8.54 -2.40 -2.03
N ARG A 150 -8.53 -3.10 -0.90
CA ARG A 150 -7.34 -3.32 -0.09
C ARG A 150 -7.06 -4.80 0.03
N LEU A 151 -5.80 -5.13 -0.15
CA LEU A 151 -5.30 -6.49 -0.06
C LEU A 151 -4.15 -6.55 0.93
N GLU A 152 -3.96 -7.69 1.56
CA GLU A 152 -2.88 -7.93 2.51
C GLU A 152 -1.94 -9.02 1.99
N ALA A 153 -0.64 -8.78 2.12
CA ALA A 153 0.39 -9.77 1.80
C ALA A 153 0.33 -10.94 2.78
N VAL A 154 0.23 -12.15 2.26
CA VAL A 154 0.26 -13.39 3.04
C VAL A 154 1.46 -14.23 2.63
N HIS A 155 2.29 -14.58 3.61
CA HIS A 155 3.40 -15.51 3.42
C HIS A 155 2.90 -16.93 3.67
N LEU A 156 2.90 -17.74 2.61
CA LEU A 156 2.58 -19.17 2.71
C LEU A 156 3.86 -19.92 3.10
N TYR A 157 3.94 -20.39 4.34
CA TYR A 157 5.04 -21.21 4.85
C TYR A 157 4.81 -22.70 4.53
#